data_547cc13ca7c5322aba9282e970fd6763
#
_entry.id   547cc13ca7c5322aba9282e970fd6763
#
_cell.length_a   1.000
_cell.length_b   1.000
_cell.length_c   1.000
_cell.angle_alpha   90.00
_cell.angle_beta   90.00
_cell.angle_gamma   90.00
#
_symmetry.space_group_name_H-M   'P 1'
#
loop_
_entity.id
_entity.type
_entity.pdbx_description
1 polymer ?
#
loop_
_entity_poly.entity_id
_entity_poly.type
_entity_poly.pdbx_seq_one_letter_code
_entity_poly.pdbx_strand_id
1 'polypeptide(L)'
;LDISRRNLYMRGEASFGKVQDMAEYAREEINSIGGFYAYGRELKNGSSIYDFDVNKLSVYTRDIGLAGIEVYDLLRDEYDIQIEFGDIANILAYISIGDRIQDIERLVGALADIKRLYSRDPSKMLNTEYIAPQVVVSPQESFYAKDESLPIRETAGRICYCLL
;
A
#
# COMPACT_ATOMS: atom_id res chain seq x y z
N LEU A 1 -20.76 -13.58 12.34
CA LEU A 1 -21.05 -13.23 10.93
C LEU A 1 -22.49 -12.72 10.74
N ASP A 2 -23.53 -13.37 11.29
CA ASP A 2 -24.93 -12.97 11.06
C ASP A 2 -25.28 -11.59 11.65
N ILE A 3 -24.79 -11.26 12.83
CA ILE A 3 -24.94 -9.93 13.44
C ILE A 3 -24.29 -8.86 12.56
N SER A 4 -23.11 -9.10 12.07
CA SER A 4 -22.39 -8.17 11.16
C SER A 4 -23.16 -7.98 9.85
N ARG A 5 -23.61 -9.07 9.24
CA ARG A 5 -24.45 -9.02 8.03
C ARG A 5 -25.72 -8.20 8.25
N ARG A 6 -26.43 -8.43 9.37
CA ARG A 6 -27.65 -7.69 9.71
C ARG A 6 -27.39 -6.19 9.90
N ASN A 7 -26.31 -5.84 10.60
CA ASN A 7 -25.93 -4.43 10.79
C ASN A 7 -25.60 -3.75 9.46
N LEU A 8 -24.86 -4.42 8.59
CA LEU A 8 -24.55 -3.90 7.26
C LEU A 8 -25.79 -3.76 6.38
N TYR A 9 -26.73 -4.72 6.45
CA TYR A 9 -28.00 -4.61 5.73
C TYR A 9 -28.80 -3.38 6.15
N MET A 10 -28.83 -3.06 7.45
CA MET A 10 -29.64 -1.97 7.99
C MET A 10 -28.96 -0.60 7.91
N ARG A 11 -27.62 -0.53 7.95
CA ARG A 11 -26.86 0.71 8.14
C ARG A 11 -25.63 0.80 7.23
N GLY A 12 -25.43 -0.14 6.32
CA GLY A 12 -24.22 -0.24 5.51
C GLY A 12 -23.95 1.01 4.71
N GLU A 13 -24.92 1.55 4.03
CA GLU A 13 -24.79 2.77 3.22
C GLU A 13 -24.27 3.95 4.04
N ALA A 14 -24.92 4.24 5.17
CA ALA A 14 -24.51 5.33 6.04
C ALA A 14 -23.15 5.09 6.71
N SER A 15 -22.85 3.83 7.06
CA SER A 15 -21.56 3.46 7.68
C SER A 15 -20.41 3.56 6.69
N PHE A 16 -20.57 3.01 5.49
CA PHE A 16 -19.54 3.09 4.45
C PHE A 16 -19.41 4.49 3.85
N GLY A 17 -20.48 5.29 3.80
CA GLY A 17 -20.38 6.70 3.43
C GLY A 17 -19.43 7.46 4.35
N LYS A 18 -19.54 7.27 5.67
CA LYS A 18 -18.60 7.88 6.64
C LYS A 18 -17.15 7.39 6.46
N VAL A 19 -16.97 6.10 6.19
CA VAL A 19 -15.62 5.56 5.93
C VAL A 19 -15.01 6.18 4.67
N GLN A 20 -15.83 6.35 3.63
CA GLN A 20 -15.39 7.01 2.40
C GLN A 20 -14.96 8.46 2.67
N ASP A 21 -15.77 9.23 3.40
CA ASP A 21 -15.46 10.62 3.75
C ASP A 21 -14.16 10.70 4.57
N MET A 22 -13.97 9.82 5.55
CA MET A 22 -12.71 9.73 6.31
C MET A 22 -11.53 9.36 5.45
N ALA A 23 -11.69 8.46 4.50
CA ALA A 23 -10.64 8.01 3.61
C ALA A 23 -10.21 9.11 2.60
N GLU A 24 -11.16 9.88 2.09
CA GLU A 24 -10.86 11.03 1.23
C GLU A 24 -10.16 12.14 2.05
N TYR A 25 -10.67 12.46 3.22
CA TYR A 25 -10.02 13.40 4.15
C TYR A 25 -8.57 12.99 4.48
N ALA A 26 -8.34 11.71 4.80
CA ALA A 26 -7.00 11.20 5.06
C ALA A 26 -6.04 11.43 3.88
N ARG A 27 -6.52 11.21 2.64
CA ARG A 27 -5.70 11.43 1.43
C ARG A 27 -5.34 12.89 1.25
N GLU A 28 -6.31 13.78 1.39
CA GLU A 28 -6.11 15.22 1.27
C GLU A 28 -5.08 15.72 2.29
N GLU A 29 -5.25 15.35 3.55
CA GLU A 29 -4.35 15.75 4.63
C GLU A 29 -2.93 15.17 4.43
N ILE A 30 -2.79 13.89 4.09
CA ILE A 30 -1.48 13.28 3.84
C ILE A 30 -0.78 13.95 2.65
N ASN A 31 -1.50 14.21 1.56
CA ASN A 31 -0.95 14.90 0.40
C ASN A 31 -0.54 16.34 0.75
N SER A 32 -1.25 17.01 1.68
CA SER A 32 -0.90 18.36 2.15
C SER A 32 0.41 18.42 2.94
N ILE A 33 0.81 17.32 3.61
CA ILE A 33 2.10 17.23 4.31
C ILE A 33 3.26 17.44 3.32
N GLY A 34 3.11 16.98 2.06
CA GLY A 34 4.14 16.92 1.04
C GLY A 34 5.20 15.85 1.32
N GLY A 35 5.84 15.34 0.28
CA GLY A 35 6.81 14.24 0.38
C GLY A 35 6.18 12.86 0.59
N PHE A 36 4.89 12.80 0.84
CA PHE A 36 4.05 11.62 0.71
C PHE A 36 3.09 11.79 -0.46
N TYR A 37 2.68 10.67 -1.05
CA TYR A 37 1.63 10.67 -2.05
C TYR A 37 0.62 9.57 -1.75
N ALA A 38 -0.55 9.99 -1.28
CA ALA A 38 -1.68 9.08 -1.06
C ALA A 38 -2.44 8.90 -2.37
N TYR A 39 -2.44 7.68 -2.89
CA TYR A 39 -3.08 7.33 -4.16
C TYR A 39 -4.60 7.51 -4.08
N GLY A 40 -5.20 8.07 -5.13
CA GLY A 40 -6.61 8.39 -5.19
C GLY A 40 -7.27 8.09 -6.53
N ARG A 41 -8.47 8.62 -6.73
CA ARG A 41 -9.31 8.38 -7.90
C ARG A 41 -8.71 8.90 -9.20
N GLU A 42 -7.75 9.82 -9.12
CA GLU A 42 -7.02 10.39 -10.27
C GLU A 42 -6.26 9.32 -11.06
N LEU A 43 -5.94 8.17 -10.44
CA LEU A 43 -5.27 7.06 -11.12
C LEU A 43 -6.19 6.26 -12.06
N LYS A 44 -7.50 6.41 -11.92
CA LYS A 44 -8.45 5.71 -12.81
C LYS A 44 -8.31 6.21 -14.25
N ASN A 45 -7.99 5.29 -15.14
CA ASN A 45 -7.74 5.61 -16.55
C ASN A 45 -8.60 4.80 -17.54
N GLY A 46 -9.47 3.91 -17.02
CA GLY A 46 -10.38 3.09 -17.82
C GLY A 46 -9.73 1.95 -18.60
N SER A 47 -8.39 1.83 -18.57
CA SER A 47 -7.65 0.78 -19.29
C SER A 47 -6.89 -0.15 -18.36
N SER A 48 -5.87 0.34 -17.67
CA SER A 48 -5.04 -0.44 -16.75
C SER A 48 -5.50 -0.35 -15.29
N ILE A 49 -6.10 0.78 -14.90
CA ILE A 49 -6.70 0.98 -13.58
C ILE A 49 -8.18 1.31 -13.78
N TYR A 50 -9.01 0.29 -13.64
CA TYR A 50 -10.44 0.42 -13.85
C TYR A 50 -11.13 1.06 -12.64
N ASP A 51 -10.81 0.58 -11.44
CA ASP A 51 -11.32 1.09 -10.17
C ASP A 51 -10.37 0.77 -9.03
N PHE A 52 -10.60 1.35 -7.85
CA PHE A 52 -9.84 1.04 -6.65
C PHE A 52 -10.72 1.14 -5.41
N ASP A 53 -10.33 0.45 -4.35
CA ASP A 53 -11.02 0.47 -3.07
C ASP A 53 -10.63 1.74 -2.29
N VAL A 54 -11.58 2.64 -2.13
CA VAL A 54 -11.38 3.94 -1.45
C VAL A 54 -10.93 3.76 0.00
N ASN A 55 -11.36 2.68 0.66
CA ASN A 55 -11.05 2.41 2.07
C ASN A 55 -9.60 1.96 2.28
N LYS A 56 -8.92 1.55 1.21
CA LYS A 56 -7.50 1.19 1.23
C LYS A 56 -6.66 2.42 0.95
N LEU A 57 -6.05 2.92 2.00
CA LEU A 57 -5.19 4.10 1.97
C LEU A 57 -3.76 3.66 1.69
N SER A 58 -3.38 3.65 0.41
CA SER A 58 -1.99 3.40 -0.01
C SER A 58 -1.25 4.72 -0.13
N VAL A 59 -0.06 4.80 0.46
CA VAL A 59 0.75 6.02 0.52
C VAL A 59 2.19 5.73 0.12
N TYR A 60 2.67 6.43 -0.88
CA TYR A 60 4.05 6.41 -1.32
C TYR A 60 4.93 7.21 -0.36
N THR A 61 6.10 6.67 0.02
CA THR A 61 6.94 7.21 1.09
C THR A 61 8.36 7.57 0.64
N ARG A 62 8.78 7.16 -0.53
CA ARG A 62 10.20 7.29 -0.94
C ARG A 62 10.66 8.72 -1.14
N ASP A 63 9.76 9.66 -1.38
CA ASP A 63 10.14 11.07 -1.57
C ASP A 63 10.65 11.72 -0.29
N ILE A 64 10.38 11.13 0.89
CA ILE A 64 11.00 11.52 2.15
C ILE A 64 12.27 10.71 2.46
N GLY A 65 12.73 9.86 1.54
CA GLY A 65 13.93 9.04 1.71
C GLY A 65 13.77 7.85 2.66
N LEU A 66 12.53 7.40 2.91
CA LEU A 66 12.22 6.23 3.73
C LEU A 66 11.50 5.17 2.90
N ALA A 67 11.87 3.91 3.12
CA ALA A 67 11.09 2.78 2.62
C ALA A 67 9.77 2.66 3.39
N GLY A 68 8.72 2.14 2.74
CA GLY A 68 7.43 1.94 3.41
C GLY A 68 7.54 1.05 4.65
N ILE A 69 8.41 0.03 4.62
CA ILE A 69 8.64 -0.83 5.79
C ILE A 69 9.27 -0.05 6.97
N GLU A 70 10.15 0.92 6.72
CA GLU A 70 10.70 1.78 7.77
C GLU A 70 9.62 2.66 8.38
N VAL A 71 8.72 3.23 7.55
CA VAL A 71 7.58 4.02 8.02
C VAL A 71 6.59 3.15 8.80
N TYR A 72 6.34 1.91 8.34
CA TYR A 72 5.51 0.94 9.06
C TYR A 72 6.05 0.66 10.47
N ASP A 73 7.36 0.38 10.58
CA ASP A 73 8.00 0.11 11.87
C ASP A 73 7.93 1.34 12.80
N LEU A 74 8.20 2.54 12.29
CA LEU A 74 8.07 3.78 13.06
C LEU A 74 6.64 4.00 13.56
N LEU A 75 5.63 3.84 12.69
CA LEU A 75 4.22 3.97 13.08
C LEU A 75 3.84 3.01 14.22
N ARG A 76 4.30 1.76 14.13
CA ARG A 76 4.04 0.74 15.16
C ARG A 76 4.79 1.04 16.46
N ASP A 77 6.09 1.29 16.37
CA ASP A 77 6.99 1.27 17.55
C ASP A 77 6.99 2.60 18.31
N GLU A 78 6.80 3.74 17.61
CA GLU A 78 6.86 5.06 18.24
C GLU A 78 5.50 5.74 18.39
N TYR A 79 4.55 5.43 17.51
CA TYR A 79 3.22 6.07 17.51
C TYR A 79 2.08 5.15 17.94
N ASP A 80 2.38 3.85 18.17
CA ASP A 80 1.38 2.83 18.52
C ASP A 80 0.23 2.80 17.50
N ILE A 81 0.58 2.87 16.20
CA ILE A 81 -0.34 2.79 15.07
C ILE A 81 -0.01 1.56 14.26
N GLN A 82 -0.92 0.59 14.27
CA GLN A 82 -0.80 -0.62 13.47
C GLN A 82 -1.55 -0.45 12.15
N ILE A 83 -0.81 -0.41 11.06
CA ILE A 83 -1.35 -0.43 9.70
C ILE A 83 -1.26 -1.84 9.10
N GLU A 84 -1.77 -2.05 7.88
CA GLU A 84 -1.83 -3.36 7.23
C GLU A 84 -0.43 -3.90 6.91
N PHE A 85 0.36 -3.14 6.14
CA PHE A 85 1.76 -3.47 5.86
C PHE A 85 2.54 -2.27 5.30
N GLY A 86 3.87 -2.44 5.19
CA GLY A 86 4.76 -1.58 4.44
C GLY A 86 5.63 -2.40 3.48
N ASP A 87 5.88 -1.89 2.28
CA ASP A 87 6.81 -2.46 1.31
C ASP A 87 8.03 -1.54 1.08
N ILE A 88 8.73 -1.72 -0.05
CA ILE A 88 9.92 -0.92 -0.38
C ILE A 88 9.58 0.57 -0.62
N ALA A 89 8.37 0.87 -1.06
CA ALA A 89 8.00 2.21 -1.54
C ALA A 89 6.73 2.77 -0.89
N ASN A 90 5.88 1.91 -0.35
CA ASN A 90 4.54 2.26 0.07
C ASN A 90 4.21 1.71 1.46
N ILE A 91 3.28 2.37 2.12
CA ILE A 91 2.52 1.81 3.23
C ILE A 91 1.06 1.62 2.79
N LEU A 92 0.38 0.67 3.42
CA LEU A 92 -1.05 0.43 3.26
C LEU A 92 -1.74 0.47 4.62
N ALA A 93 -2.70 1.37 4.77
CA ALA A 93 -3.63 1.38 5.87
C ALA A 93 -5.05 1.04 5.38
N TYR A 94 -5.84 0.42 6.23
CA TYR A 94 -7.23 0.09 5.95
C TYR A 94 -8.14 0.88 6.89
N ILE A 95 -9.04 1.68 6.33
CA ILE A 95 -10.00 2.47 7.11
C ILE A 95 -11.31 1.70 7.16
N SER A 96 -11.79 1.41 8.36
CA SER A 96 -12.94 0.55 8.62
C SER A 96 -14.09 1.31 9.28
N ILE A 97 -15.25 0.66 9.39
CA ILE A 97 -16.42 1.22 10.08
C ILE A 97 -16.22 1.37 11.60
N GLY A 98 -15.15 0.80 12.14
CA GLY A 98 -14.78 0.91 13.56
C GLY A 98 -13.88 2.10 13.86
N ASP A 99 -13.26 2.70 12.85
CA ASP A 99 -12.36 3.82 13.01
C ASP A 99 -13.11 5.14 13.20
N ARG A 100 -12.46 6.08 13.87
CA ARG A 100 -12.98 7.42 14.13
C ARG A 100 -12.07 8.46 13.48
N ILE A 101 -12.57 9.66 13.31
CA ILE A 101 -11.79 10.76 12.74
C ILE A 101 -10.51 11.03 13.53
N GLN A 102 -10.54 10.88 14.86
CA GLN A 102 -9.36 11.03 15.72
C GLN A 102 -8.25 10.01 15.40
N ASP A 103 -8.63 8.81 14.98
CA ASP A 103 -7.66 7.77 14.59
C ASP A 103 -6.98 8.16 13.27
N ILE A 104 -7.72 8.77 12.35
CA ILE A 104 -7.17 9.34 11.10
C ILE A 104 -6.26 10.53 11.37
N GLU A 105 -6.69 11.48 12.22
CA GLU A 105 -5.88 12.64 12.60
C GLU A 105 -4.57 12.23 13.29
N ARG A 106 -4.62 11.16 14.10
CA ARG A 106 -3.43 10.57 14.72
C ARG A 106 -2.47 10.00 13.69
N LEU A 107 -2.96 9.31 12.67
CA LEU A 107 -2.14 8.79 11.57
C LEU A 107 -1.50 9.94 10.78
N VAL A 108 -2.27 10.96 10.41
CA VAL A 108 -1.78 12.14 9.68
C VAL A 108 -0.70 12.86 10.50
N GLY A 109 -0.94 13.08 11.78
CA GLY A 109 0.02 13.70 12.69
C GLY A 109 1.31 12.91 12.82
N ALA A 110 1.21 11.57 12.95
CA ALA A 110 2.37 10.68 13.00
C ALA A 110 3.20 10.75 11.71
N LEU A 111 2.56 10.73 10.53
CA LEU A 111 3.25 10.88 9.24
C LEU A 111 3.96 12.23 9.12
N ALA A 112 3.32 13.33 9.56
CA ALA A 112 3.94 14.65 9.58
C ALA A 112 5.19 14.68 10.48
N ASP A 113 5.12 14.07 11.67
CA ASP A 113 6.25 13.95 12.58
C ASP A 113 7.35 13.04 12.01
N ILE A 114 7.02 11.91 11.41
CA ILE A 114 7.98 11.02 10.75
C ILE A 114 8.73 11.78 9.65
N LYS A 115 8.04 12.53 8.81
CA LYS A 115 8.69 13.38 7.82
C LYS A 115 9.66 14.38 8.48
N ARG A 116 9.23 15.07 9.52
CA ARG A 116 10.03 16.09 10.20
C ARG A 116 11.29 15.52 10.87
N LEU A 117 11.18 14.34 11.48
CA LEU A 117 12.23 13.76 12.32
C LEU A 117 13.17 12.81 11.57
N TYR A 118 12.66 12.08 10.59
CA TYR A 118 13.34 10.94 9.98
C TYR A 118 13.58 11.08 8.47
N SER A 119 13.09 12.13 7.80
CA SER A 119 13.31 12.27 6.36
C SER A 119 14.81 12.33 6.02
N ARG A 120 15.17 11.68 4.92
CA ARG A 120 16.53 11.56 4.41
C ARG A 120 16.57 12.00 2.95
N ASP A 121 17.77 12.18 2.41
CA ASP A 121 17.96 12.45 0.99
C ASP A 121 17.52 11.22 0.16
N PRO A 122 16.46 11.33 -0.65
CA PRO A 122 15.96 10.22 -1.47
C PRO A 122 16.99 9.68 -2.47
N SER A 123 17.97 10.51 -2.89
CA SER A 123 19.01 10.09 -3.84
C SER A 123 19.94 9.02 -3.26
N LYS A 124 19.97 8.86 -1.96
CA LYS A 124 20.76 7.83 -1.27
C LYS A 124 20.02 6.50 -1.11
N MET A 125 18.74 6.45 -1.40
CA MET A 125 18.03 5.18 -1.48
C MET A 125 18.54 4.42 -2.71
N LEU A 126 18.83 3.14 -2.52
CA LEU A 126 19.17 2.26 -3.65
C LEU A 126 18.04 2.38 -4.67
N ASN A 127 18.35 2.88 -5.86
CA ASN A 127 17.47 2.74 -7.00
C ASN A 127 17.36 1.25 -7.27
N THR A 128 16.28 0.65 -6.79
CA THR A 128 15.91 -0.69 -7.22
C THR A 128 15.58 -0.53 -8.70
N GLU A 129 16.51 -0.94 -9.57
CA GLU A 129 16.17 -1.07 -10.99
C GLU A 129 14.91 -1.92 -11.04
N TYR A 130 13.83 -1.35 -11.56
CA TYR A 130 12.62 -2.10 -11.80
C TYR A 130 12.96 -3.14 -12.87
N ILE A 131 13.24 -4.34 -12.45
CA ILE A 131 13.41 -5.48 -13.36
C ILE A 131 12.01 -5.81 -13.87
N ALA A 132 11.70 -5.33 -15.08
CA ALA A 132 10.51 -5.76 -15.80
C ALA A 132 10.82 -7.10 -16.48
N PRO A 133 10.48 -8.24 -15.89
CA PRO A 133 10.77 -9.53 -16.51
C PRO A 133 9.94 -9.67 -17.78
N GLN A 134 10.57 -10.14 -18.85
CA GLN A 134 9.84 -10.48 -20.05
C GLN A 134 8.97 -11.70 -19.79
N VAL A 135 7.67 -11.56 -19.88
CA VAL A 135 6.73 -12.68 -19.81
C VAL A 135 6.82 -13.48 -21.12
N VAL A 136 7.38 -14.67 -21.05
CA VAL A 136 7.58 -15.56 -22.22
C VAL A 136 6.64 -16.77 -22.22
N VAL A 137 5.98 -17.04 -21.10
CA VAL A 137 5.03 -18.15 -20.91
C VAL A 137 3.83 -17.64 -20.12
N SER A 138 2.63 -18.01 -20.52
CA SER A 138 1.43 -17.63 -19.76
C SER A 138 1.37 -18.35 -18.39
N PRO A 139 0.69 -17.79 -17.37
CA PRO A 139 0.50 -18.48 -16.09
C PRO A 139 -0.11 -19.86 -16.22
N GLN A 140 -1.04 -20.04 -17.16
CA GLN A 140 -1.69 -21.33 -17.42
C GLN A 140 -0.71 -22.36 -18.00
N GLU A 141 0.08 -21.97 -19.00
CA GLU A 141 1.10 -22.84 -19.59
C GLU A 141 2.17 -23.21 -18.58
N SER A 142 2.62 -22.22 -17.76
CA SER A 142 3.58 -22.45 -16.70
C SER A 142 3.09 -23.44 -15.66
N PHE A 143 1.81 -23.35 -15.27
CA PHE A 143 1.20 -24.24 -14.26
C PHE A 143 1.18 -25.72 -14.69
N TYR A 144 1.00 -25.98 -15.98
CA TYR A 144 0.96 -27.35 -16.53
C TYR A 144 2.30 -27.82 -17.12
N ALA A 145 3.31 -26.95 -17.17
CA ALA A 145 4.63 -27.29 -17.66
C ALA A 145 5.36 -28.19 -16.66
N LYS A 146 6.28 -29.00 -17.18
CA LYS A 146 7.18 -29.76 -16.31
C LYS A 146 8.28 -28.82 -15.81
N ASP A 147 8.43 -28.72 -14.49
CA ASP A 147 9.42 -27.93 -13.79
C ASP A 147 10.54 -28.79 -13.20
N GLU A 148 11.67 -28.15 -12.89
CA GLU A 148 12.79 -28.75 -12.20
C GLU A 148 13.42 -27.74 -11.23
N SER A 149 13.94 -28.24 -10.12
CA SER A 149 14.67 -27.42 -9.15
C SER A 149 16.17 -27.46 -9.45
N LEU A 150 16.78 -26.29 -9.62
CA LEU A 150 18.21 -26.15 -9.94
C LEU A 150 18.89 -25.25 -8.93
N PRO A 151 20.20 -25.44 -8.67
CA PRO A 151 21.02 -24.46 -7.98
C PRO A 151 20.99 -23.12 -8.73
N ILE A 152 20.91 -21.99 -8.02
CA ILE A 152 20.76 -20.65 -8.60
C ILE A 152 21.81 -20.32 -9.66
N ARG A 153 23.05 -20.80 -9.50
CA ARG A 153 24.16 -20.64 -10.48
C ARG A 153 23.90 -21.31 -11.84
N GLU A 154 22.95 -22.24 -11.90
CA GLU A 154 22.61 -23.03 -13.10
C GLU A 154 21.33 -22.52 -13.77
N THR A 155 20.72 -21.46 -13.23
CA THR A 155 19.45 -20.90 -13.72
C THR A 155 19.62 -19.85 -14.81
N ALA A 156 20.86 -19.39 -15.07
CA ALA A 156 21.13 -18.40 -16.11
C ALA A 156 20.61 -18.87 -17.49
N GLY A 157 19.76 -18.06 -18.13
CA GLY A 157 19.14 -18.38 -19.42
C GLY A 157 17.95 -19.33 -19.34
N ARG A 158 17.50 -19.70 -18.14
CA ARG A 158 16.29 -20.51 -17.91
C ARG A 158 15.06 -19.62 -17.70
N ILE A 159 13.89 -20.16 -17.99
CA ILE A 159 12.61 -19.51 -17.69
C ILE A 159 12.28 -19.76 -16.23
N CYS A 160 12.07 -18.71 -15.46
CA CYS A 160 11.70 -18.81 -14.06
C CYS A 160 10.21 -19.14 -13.89
N TYR A 161 9.89 -20.06 -12.99
CA TYR A 161 8.51 -20.49 -12.68
C TYR A 161 7.76 -19.44 -11.86
N CYS A 162 8.46 -18.71 -10.99
CA CYS A 162 7.88 -17.65 -10.17
C CYS A 162 8.79 -16.41 -10.16
N LEU A 163 8.23 -15.27 -9.89
CA LEU A 163 8.99 -14.08 -9.52
C LEU A 163 9.59 -14.32 -8.13
N LEU A 164 10.90 -14.22 -8.07
CA LEU A 164 11.65 -14.25 -6.81
C LEU A 164 11.54 -12.89 -6.13
#